data_046b26ac9e5e1fc0fbff0b393d514a19
#
_entry.id   046b26ac9e5e1fc0fbff0b393d514a19
#
_cell.length_a   1.000
_cell.length_b   1.000
_cell.length_c   1.000
_cell.angle_alpha   90.00
_cell.angle_beta   90.00
_cell.angle_gamma   90.00
#
_symmetry.space_group_name_H-M   'P 1'
#
loop_
_entity.id
_entity.type
_entity.pdbx_description
1 polymer ?
#
loop_
_entity_poly.entity_id
_entity_poly.type
_entity_poly.pdbx_seq_one_letter_code
_entity_poly.pdbx_strand_id
1 'polypeptide(L)'
;MSLMHSDKPKRLYSAENAVIASIFFNCFILTLFISMVGFPAKPINIQIDNSTVIIGETKASVLLDKGFTFSDKTADSVIINKRDDHFYYGEFIEIFHDRMSYGFVSVTPTWKDSDKLENCVITYYETPEDNEVLSNIKLNGINLSTLSIEDFRNKHMTTIFSPDSFDYNEIRNDTMYNLKLQTAGYELWKSYSIVANFYSDGSLEYYGVRAQHTIWE
;
A
#
# COMPACT_ATOMS: atom_id res chain seq x y z
N MET A 1 45.36 -12.67 -66.53
CA MET A 1 45.67 -12.68 -65.10
C MET A 1 44.57 -11.89 -64.41
N SER A 2 43.56 -12.66 -63.97
CA SER A 2 42.32 -12.02 -63.38
C SER A 2 42.40 -12.10 -61.89
N LEU A 3 42.42 -10.92 -61.29
CA LEU A 3 42.40 -10.80 -59.82
C LEU A 3 40.99 -11.03 -59.31
N MET A 4 40.75 -12.23 -58.73
CA MET A 4 39.54 -12.49 -57.91
C MET A 4 39.54 -11.60 -56.68
N HIS A 5 38.65 -10.64 -56.64
CA HIS A 5 38.35 -9.88 -55.45
C HIS A 5 37.46 -10.76 -54.54
N SER A 6 38.02 -11.21 -53.44
CA SER A 6 37.28 -11.94 -52.39
C SER A 6 36.45 -10.95 -51.60
N ASP A 7 35.18 -10.84 -51.91
CA ASP A 7 34.19 -10.14 -51.10
C ASP A 7 33.95 -10.93 -49.81
N LYS A 8 34.60 -10.55 -48.73
CA LYS A 8 34.35 -11.09 -47.39
C LYS A 8 32.99 -10.59 -46.86
N PRO A 9 32.20 -11.46 -46.24
CA PRO A 9 30.88 -11.08 -45.73
C PRO A 9 31.01 -10.18 -44.50
N LYS A 10 31.16 -8.88 -44.68
CA LYS A 10 31.20 -7.87 -43.61
C LYS A 10 29.85 -7.65 -42.96
N ARG A 11 28.74 -8.19 -43.53
CA ARG A 11 27.38 -7.90 -43.04
C ARG A 11 26.91 -8.73 -41.85
N LEU A 12 27.39 -9.95 -41.65
CA LEU A 12 26.96 -10.82 -40.56
C LEU A 12 27.46 -10.32 -39.18
N TYR A 13 28.71 -9.93 -39.11
CA TYR A 13 29.28 -9.40 -37.86
C TYR A 13 28.60 -8.09 -37.36
N SER A 14 28.08 -7.28 -38.26
CA SER A 14 27.40 -6.03 -37.88
C SER A 14 26.00 -6.26 -37.33
N ALA A 15 25.30 -7.31 -37.81
CA ALA A 15 23.95 -7.64 -37.34
C ALA A 15 23.98 -8.27 -35.92
N GLU A 16 24.90 -9.19 -35.68
CA GLU A 16 25.08 -9.79 -34.35
C GLU A 16 25.49 -8.74 -33.31
N ASN A 17 26.43 -7.85 -33.62
CA ASN A 17 26.84 -6.78 -32.74
C ASN A 17 25.69 -5.79 -32.48
N ALA A 18 24.85 -5.52 -33.47
CA ALA A 18 23.68 -4.66 -33.28
C ALA A 18 22.62 -5.28 -32.32
N VAL A 19 22.40 -6.58 -32.44
CA VAL A 19 21.50 -7.33 -31.55
C VAL A 19 22.05 -7.33 -30.13
N ILE A 20 23.32 -7.62 -29.93
CA ILE A 20 23.98 -7.62 -28.63
C ILE A 20 23.91 -6.21 -28.02
N ALA A 21 24.24 -5.18 -28.77
CA ALA A 21 24.20 -3.79 -28.31
C ALA A 21 22.77 -3.38 -27.94
N SER A 22 21.74 -3.83 -28.69
CA SER A 22 20.34 -3.59 -28.38
C SER A 22 19.93 -4.26 -27.07
N ILE A 23 20.34 -5.50 -26.83
CA ILE A 23 20.07 -6.21 -25.57
C ILE A 23 20.69 -5.46 -24.39
N PHE A 24 21.99 -5.10 -24.47
CA PHE A 24 22.66 -4.33 -23.42
C PHE A 24 21.98 -3.00 -23.15
N PHE A 25 21.60 -2.27 -24.20
CA PHE A 25 20.90 -0.99 -24.08
C PHE A 25 19.55 -1.15 -23.38
N ASN A 26 18.74 -2.16 -23.77
CA ASN A 26 17.45 -2.41 -23.10
C ASN A 26 17.63 -2.84 -21.64
N CYS A 27 18.62 -3.70 -21.33
CA CYS A 27 18.94 -4.07 -19.97
C CYS A 27 19.39 -2.85 -19.14
N PHE A 28 20.18 -1.96 -19.72
CA PHE A 28 20.60 -0.71 -19.06
C PHE A 28 19.43 0.24 -18.78
N ILE A 29 18.55 0.45 -19.77
CA ILE A 29 17.33 1.24 -19.59
C ILE A 29 16.42 0.64 -18.52
N LEU A 30 16.21 -0.69 -18.55
CA LEU A 30 15.41 -1.38 -17.54
C LEU A 30 16.02 -1.24 -16.14
N THR A 31 17.34 -1.39 -16.02
CA THR A 31 18.03 -1.22 -14.74
C THR A 31 17.91 0.23 -14.21
N LEU A 32 18.07 1.22 -15.10
CA LEU A 32 17.85 2.62 -14.74
C LEU A 32 16.40 2.85 -14.31
N PHE A 33 15.44 2.33 -15.05
CA PHE A 33 14.02 2.45 -14.72
C PHE A 33 13.74 1.85 -13.33
N ILE A 34 14.17 0.62 -13.07
CA ILE A 34 13.99 -0.05 -11.78
C ILE A 34 14.68 0.73 -10.64
N SER A 35 15.89 1.26 -10.88
CA SER A 35 16.61 2.04 -9.87
C SER A 35 15.94 3.38 -9.54
N MET A 36 15.22 3.98 -10.50
CA MET A 36 14.48 5.22 -10.30
C MET A 36 13.10 5.00 -9.68
N VAL A 37 12.40 3.99 -10.12
CA VAL A 37 10.99 3.75 -9.80
C VAL A 37 10.83 2.75 -8.65
N GLY A 38 11.81 1.87 -8.44
CA GLY A 38 11.76 0.80 -7.43
C GLY A 38 10.73 -0.28 -7.76
N PHE A 39 10.32 -1.00 -6.73
CA PHE A 39 9.28 -2.03 -6.78
C PHE A 39 8.07 -1.61 -5.95
N PRO A 40 6.87 -2.13 -6.23
CA PRO A 40 5.71 -1.91 -5.39
C PRO A 40 5.99 -2.32 -3.94
N ALA A 41 5.50 -1.52 -2.99
CA ALA A 41 5.58 -1.87 -1.57
C ALA A 41 4.76 -3.14 -1.29
N LYS A 42 5.21 -3.92 -0.30
CA LYS A 42 4.48 -5.12 0.13
C LYS A 42 3.11 -4.73 0.68
N PRO A 43 2.02 -5.40 0.26
CA PRO A 43 0.68 -5.09 0.74
C PRO A 43 0.55 -5.21 2.25
N ILE A 44 -0.20 -4.30 2.86
CA ILE A 44 -0.53 -4.34 4.29
C ILE A 44 -1.91 -4.97 4.46
N ASN A 45 -1.95 -6.06 5.23
CA ASN A 45 -3.16 -6.81 5.52
C ASN A 45 -3.67 -6.48 6.92
N ILE A 46 -4.94 -6.11 7.02
CA ILE A 46 -5.65 -5.99 8.28
C ILE A 46 -6.66 -7.12 8.34
N GLN A 47 -6.65 -7.87 9.41
CA GLN A 47 -7.73 -8.78 9.76
C GLN A 47 -8.62 -8.06 10.77
N ILE A 48 -9.87 -7.85 10.40
CA ILE A 48 -10.92 -7.26 11.23
C ILE A 48 -11.92 -8.38 11.50
N ASP A 49 -11.96 -8.89 12.73
CA ASP A 49 -12.69 -10.09 13.09
C ASP A 49 -12.33 -11.25 12.13
N ASN A 50 -13.29 -11.81 11.41
CA ASN A 50 -13.09 -12.89 10.45
C ASN A 50 -12.89 -12.40 9.00
N SER A 51 -12.66 -11.11 8.81
CA SER A 51 -12.49 -10.49 7.49
C SER A 51 -11.06 -10.04 7.27
N THR A 52 -10.48 -10.37 6.14
CA THR A 52 -9.15 -9.87 5.74
C THR A 52 -9.31 -8.75 4.74
N VAL A 53 -8.73 -7.59 5.06
CA VAL A 53 -8.70 -6.40 4.23
C VAL A 53 -7.26 -6.11 3.82
N ILE A 54 -7.00 -6.08 2.53
CA ILE A 54 -5.74 -5.58 1.97
C ILE A 54 -5.94 -4.10 1.67
N ILE A 55 -5.22 -3.24 2.39
CA ILE A 55 -5.36 -1.79 2.25
C ILE A 55 -4.94 -1.37 0.84
N GLY A 56 -5.82 -0.62 0.18
CA GLY A 56 -5.63 -0.17 -1.20
C GLY A 56 -6.01 -1.20 -2.27
N GLU A 57 -6.59 -2.37 -1.90
CA GLU A 57 -6.99 -3.40 -2.86
C GLU A 57 -8.39 -3.97 -2.58
N THR A 58 -8.72 -4.19 -1.31
CA THR A 58 -9.99 -4.81 -0.93
C THR A 58 -11.14 -3.83 -1.08
N LYS A 59 -12.22 -4.28 -1.73
CA LYS A 59 -13.45 -3.50 -1.86
C LYS A 59 -14.28 -3.52 -0.58
N ALA A 60 -15.05 -2.45 -0.36
CA ALA A 60 -15.97 -2.34 0.77
C ALA A 60 -17.03 -3.46 0.78
N SER A 61 -17.41 -4.00 -0.40
CA SER A 61 -18.32 -5.15 -0.50
C SER A 61 -17.88 -6.36 0.35
N VAL A 62 -16.58 -6.60 0.51
CA VAL A 62 -16.06 -7.71 1.33
C VAL A 62 -16.48 -7.59 2.79
N LEU A 63 -16.46 -6.36 3.35
CA LEU A 63 -16.95 -6.12 4.71
C LEU A 63 -18.48 -6.16 4.78
N LEU A 64 -19.18 -5.59 3.79
CA LEU A 64 -20.64 -5.66 3.70
C LEU A 64 -21.15 -7.09 3.67
N ASP A 65 -20.52 -7.98 2.88
CA ASP A 65 -20.86 -9.39 2.75
C ASP A 65 -20.63 -10.17 4.06
N LYS A 66 -19.82 -9.64 4.96
CA LYS A 66 -19.54 -10.19 6.29
C LYS A 66 -20.42 -9.60 7.40
N GLY A 67 -21.38 -8.74 7.04
CA GLY A 67 -22.32 -8.15 7.98
C GLY A 67 -21.86 -6.85 8.62
N PHE A 68 -20.73 -6.29 8.18
CA PHE A 68 -20.34 -4.95 8.61
C PHE A 68 -21.29 -3.91 8.00
N THR A 69 -21.54 -2.85 8.76
CA THR A 69 -22.28 -1.68 8.32
C THR A 69 -21.36 -0.45 8.35
N PHE A 70 -21.62 0.47 7.45
CA PHE A 70 -20.90 1.73 7.34
C PHE A 70 -21.83 2.85 7.84
N SER A 71 -21.35 3.71 8.73
CA SER A 71 -22.15 4.79 9.33
C SER A 71 -22.84 5.62 8.25
N ASP A 72 -24.16 5.78 8.38
CA ASP A 72 -25.02 6.57 7.49
C ASP A 72 -24.93 6.22 5.99
N LYS A 73 -24.38 5.05 5.65
CA LYS A 73 -24.22 4.59 4.26
C LYS A 73 -24.80 3.20 4.03
N THR A 74 -25.27 2.98 2.82
CA THR A 74 -25.68 1.68 2.30
C THR A 74 -24.77 1.28 1.14
N ALA A 75 -24.82 0.01 0.72
CA ALA A 75 -24.03 -0.50 -0.40
C ALA A 75 -24.14 0.36 -1.67
N ASP A 76 -25.34 0.91 -1.93
CA ASP A 76 -25.63 1.77 -3.09
C ASP A 76 -25.30 3.25 -2.90
N SER A 77 -24.85 3.68 -1.70
CA SER A 77 -24.47 5.07 -1.45
C SER A 77 -23.35 5.50 -2.38
N VAL A 78 -23.50 6.68 -3.02
CA VAL A 78 -22.48 7.21 -3.92
C VAL A 78 -21.36 7.85 -3.13
N ILE A 79 -20.17 7.37 -3.34
CA ILE A 79 -18.92 7.91 -2.79
C ILE A 79 -18.26 8.78 -3.85
N ILE A 80 -17.86 10.00 -3.47
CA ILE A 80 -17.20 10.94 -4.37
C ILE A 80 -15.71 10.93 -4.09
N ASN A 81 -14.93 10.82 -5.16
CA ASN A 81 -13.49 10.91 -5.09
C ASN A 81 -13.06 12.38 -4.97
N LYS A 82 -12.28 12.69 -3.95
CA LYS A 82 -11.63 13.99 -3.78
C LYS A 82 -10.20 13.87 -4.26
N ARG A 83 -9.76 14.84 -5.06
CA ARG A 83 -8.39 14.89 -5.58
C ARG A 83 -7.64 16.03 -4.90
N ASP A 84 -6.40 15.76 -4.55
CA ASP A 84 -5.42 16.75 -4.14
C ASP A 84 -4.12 16.44 -4.88
N ASP A 85 -3.78 17.28 -5.87
CA ASP A 85 -2.69 17.06 -6.82
C ASP A 85 -2.76 15.69 -7.51
N HIS A 86 -1.91 14.77 -7.08
CA HIS A 86 -1.77 13.43 -7.64
C HIS A 86 -2.45 12.35 -6.79
N PHE A 87 -3.08 12.73 -5.68
CA PHE A 87 -3.64 11.79 -4.73
C PHE A 87 -5.16 11.73 -4.80
N TYR A 88 -5.70 10.55 -4.59
CA TYR A 88 -7.12 10.29 -4.48
C TYR A 88 -7.48 10.07 -3.02
N TYR A 89 -8.54 10.75 -2.56
CA TYR A 89 -9.10 10.57 -1.24
C TYR A 89 -10.57 10.21 -1.37
N GLY A 90 -10.98 9.18 -0.66
CA GLY A 90 -12.38 8.81 -0.53
C GLY A 90 -13.05 9.44 0.68
N GLU A 91 -14.20 8.92 1.04
CA GLU A 91 -14.91 9.29 2.25
C GLU A 91 -14.38 8.49 3.45
N PHE A 92 -14.26 9.17 4.57
CA PHE A 92 -13.88 8.58 5.86
C PHE A 92 -15.16 8.20 6.62
N ILE A 93 -15.31 6.94 6.96
CA ILE A 93 -16.57 6.37 7.45
C ILE A 93 -16.27 5.37 8.56
N GLU A 94 -17.02 5.43 9.65
CA GLU A 94 -16.95 4.46 10.73
C GLU A 94 -17.62 3.15 10.33
N ILE A 95 -17.01 2.02 10.72
CA ILE A 95 -17.52 0.67 10.44
C ILE A 95 -17.95 -0.01 11.73
N PHE A 96 -19.09 -0.71 11.66
CA PHE A 96 -19.67 -1.42 12.77
C PHE A 96 -19.93 -2.89 12.42
N HIS A 97 -19.77 -3.76 13.40
CA HIS A 97 -20.23 -5.13 13.35
C HIS A 97 -20.87 -5.48 14.70
N ASP A 98 -22.07 -6.05 14.69
CA ASP A 98 -22.84 -6.35 15.91
C ASP A 98 -22.99 -5.15 16.87
N ARG A 99 -23.17 -3.95 16.32
CA ARG A 99 -23.28 -2.65 17.03
C ARG A 99 -22.00 -2.17 17.73
N MET A 100 -20.90 -2.87 17.57
CA MET A 100 -19.59 -2.43 18.06
C MET A 100 -18.85 -1.69 16.95
N SER A 101 -18.18 -0.60 17.28
CA SER A 101 -17.29 0.10 16.36
C SER A 101 -16.01 -0.70 16.17
N TYR A 102 -15.65 -0.94 14.92
CA TYR A 102 -14.37 -1.53 14.53
C TYR A 102 -13.40 -0.50 13.98
N GLY A 103 -13.69 0.79 14.22
CA GLY A 103 -12.87 1.91 13.78
C GLY A 103 -13.35 2.54 12.50
N PHE A 104 -12.44 3.21 11.81
CA PHE A 104 -12.75 4.01 10.63
C PHE A 104 -12.01 3.50 9.41
N VAL A 105 -12.66 3.63 8.27
CA VAL A 105 -12.07 3.36 6.95
C VAL A 105 -12.24 4.53 6.01
N SER A 106 -11.28 4.76 5.12
CA SER A 106 -11.55 5.55 3.92
C SER A 106 -11.88 4.62 2.77
N VAL A 107 -12.97 4.91 2.07
CA VAL A 107 -13.41 4.19 0.88
C VAL A 107 -13.26 5.10 -0.33
N THR A 108 -12.53 4.63 -1.34
CA THR A 108 -12.13 5.46 -2.47
C THR A 108 -12.59 4.81 -3.79
N PRO A 109 -13.33 5.54 -4.65
CA PRO A 109 -13.60 5.09 -6.01
C PRO A 109 -12.29 4.93 -6.80
N THR A 110 -12.13 3.79 -7.47
CA THR A 110 -10.93 3.52 -8.26
C THR A 110 -11.12 4.00 -9.70
N TRP A 111 -10.26 4.88 -10.19
CA TRP A 111 -10.24 5.42 -11.58
C TRP A 111 -11.51 6.16 -12.01
N LYS A 112 -12.37 6.55 -11.07
CA LYS A 112 -13.63 7.24 -11.32
C LYS A 112 -13.77 8.43 -10.37
N ASP A 113 -14.55 9.42 -10.78
CA ASP A 113 -14.87 10.56 -9.92
C ASP A 113 -15.88 10.19 -8.83
N SER A 114 -16.67 9.13 -9.04
CA SER A 114 -17.59 8.56 -8.05
C SER A 114 -17.93 7.12 -8.37
N ASP A 115 -18.24 6.34 -7.33
CA ASP A 115 -18.79 4.99 -7.47
C ASP A 115 -19.69 4.66 -6.27
N LYS A 116 -20.42 3.55 -6.35
CA LYS A 116 -21.15 3.01 -5.20
C LYS A 116 -20.18 2.53 -4.11
N LEU A 117 -20.59 2.66 -2.86
CA LEU A 117 -19.78 2.21 -1.70
C LEU A 117 -19.26 0.77 -1.90
N GLU A 118 -20.11 -0.16 -2.30
CA GLU A 118 -19.76 -1.57 -2.52
C GLU A 118 -18.57 -1.79 -3.46
N ASN A 119 -18.38 -0.87 -4.43
CA ASN A 119 -17.32 -0.95 -5.44
C ASN A 119 -16.05 -0.20 -5.04
N CYS A 120 -16.13 0.67 -4.03
CA CYS A 120 -14.99 1.46 -3.58
C CYS A 120 -13.96 0.59 -2.87
N VAL A 121 -12.69 0.96 -2.99
CA VAL A 121 -11.57 0.28 -2.35
C VAL A 121 -11.31 0.91 -0.97
N ILE A 122 -11.02 0.08 0.02
CA ILE A 122 -10.61 0.52 1.36
C ILE A 122 -9.15 0.96 1.28
N THR A 123 -8.92 2.28 1.37
CA THR A 123 -7.59 2.89 1.23
C THR A 123 -6.96 3.32 2.54
N TYR A 124 -7.75 3.36 3.61
CA TYR A 124 -7.32 3.71 4.96
C TYR A 124 -8.07 2.87 5.98
N TYR A 125 -7.40 2.57 7.07
CA TYR A 125 -7.99 2.00 8.26
C TYR A 125 -7.40 2.67 9.51
N GLU A 126 -8.23 2.86 10.51
CA GLU A 126 -7.90 3.44 11.80
C GLU A 126 -8.60 2.66 12.91
N THR A 127 -7.87 2.41 14.01
CA THR A 127 -8.42 1.71 15.17
C THR A 127 -9.56 2.50 15.81
N PRO A 128 -10.56 1.81 16.40
CA PRO A 128 -11.58 2.49 17.21
C PRO A 128 -10.97 3.11 18.47
N GLU A 129 -11.66 4.08 19.03
CA GLU A 129 -11.29 4.66 20.34
C GLU A 129 -11.50 3.65 21.47
N ASP A 130 -12.46 2.73 21.32
CA ASP A 130 -12.76 1.68 22.31
C ASP A 130 -11.83 0.48 22.11
N ASN A 131 -11.08 0.14 23.15
CA ASN A 131 -10.12 -0.94 23.15
C ASN A 131 -10.76 -2.35 23.21
N GLU A 132 -12.07 -2.48 23.46
CA GLU A 132 -12.72 -3.78 23.60
C GLU A 132 -12.59 -4.65 22.35
N VAL A 133 -12.65 -4.04 21.18
CA VAL A 133 -12.57 -4.76 19.89
C VAL A 133 -11.14 -4.96 19.36
N LEU A 134 -10.13 -4.31 19.95
CA LEU A 134 -8.75 -4.44 19.48
C LEU A 134 -8.22 -5.87 19.49
N SER A 135 -8.77 -6.74 20.36
CA SER A 135 -8.42 -8.16 20.40
C SER A 135 -8.81 -8.92 19.12
N ASN A 136 -9.77 -8.40 18.38
CA ASN A 136 -10.28 -8.95 17.13
C ASN A 136 -9.60 -8.33 15.89
N ILE A 137 -8.63 -7.44 16.10
CA ILE A 137 -7.94 -6.75 15.02
C ILE A 137 -6.48 -7.16 14.98
N LYS A 138 -6.04 -7.62 13.80
CA LYS A 138 -4.63 -7.98 13.57
C LYS A 138 -4.10 -7.26 12.35
N LEU A 139 -2.88 -6.74 12.45
CA LEU A 139 -2.15 -6.17 11.34
C LEU A 139 -0.99 -7.09 10.95
N ASN A 140 -0.98 -7.56 9.71
CA ASN A 140 -0.01 -8.56 9.24
C ASN A 140 0.17 -9.75 10.22
N GLY A 141 -0.93 -10.15 10.88
CA GLY A 141 -0.97 -11.26 11.83
C GLY A 141 -0.64 -10.89 13.28
N ILE A 142 -0.25 -9.64 13.58
CA ILE A 142 0.03 -9.17 14.94
C ILE A 142 -1.24 -8.57 15.53
N ASN A 143 -1.63 -9.05 16.72
CA ASN A 143 -2.82 -8.57 17.42
C ASN A 143 -2.57 -7.17 17.99
N LEU A 144 -3.45 -6.21 17.71
CA LEU A 144 -3.28 -4.82 18.14
C LEU A 144 -3.53 -4.64 19.64
N SER A 145 -4.40 -5.44 20.27
CA SER A 145 -4.66 -5.32 21.72
C SER A 145 -3.44 -5.63 22.61
N THR A 146 -2.47 -6.37 22.07
CA THR A 146 -1.26 -6.75 22.81
C THR A 146 -0.03 -6.00 22.30
N LEU A 147 -0.20 -5.06 21.40
CA LEU A 147 0.90 -4.32 20.80
C LEU A 147 1.39 -3.24 21.78
N SER A 148 2.53 -3.49 22.41
CA SER A 148 3.25 -2.49 23.19
C SER A 148 4.19 -1.67 22.32
N ILE A 149 4.61 -0.50 22.82
CA ILE A 149 5.63 0.32 22.14
C ILE A 149 6.94 -0.44 21.91
N GLU A 150 7.31 -1.33 22.82
CA GLU A 150 8.52 -2.15 22.69
C GLU A 150 8.36 -3.22 21.61
N ASP A 151 7.23 -3.92 21.59
CA ASP A 151 6.91 -4.88 20.53
C ASP A 151 6.78 -4.21 19.18
N PHE A 152 6.22 -3.01 19.12
CA PHE A 152 6.17 -2.21 17.90
C PHE A 152 7.57 -1.95 17.36
N ARG A 153 8.48 -1.48 18.19
CA ARG A 153 9.88 -1.20 17.79
C ARG A 153 10.63 -2.44 17.35
N ASN A 154 10.49 -3.53 18.09
CA ASN A 154 11.36 -4.71 17.93
C ASN A 154 10.81 -5.77 16.97
N LYS A 155 9.49 -5.92 16.89
CA LYS A 155 8.84 -6.99 16.13
C LYS A 155 7.95 -6.45 15.01
N HIS A 156 7.06 -5.50 15.33
CA HIS A 156 6.07 -5.02 14.40
C HIS A 156 6.73 -4.30 13.22
N MET A 157 7.65 -3.40 13.50
CA MET A 157 8.42 -2.72 12.46
C MET A 157 9.16 -3.69 11.57
N THR A 158 9.86 -4.68 12.13
CA THR A 158 10.60 -5.68 11.34
C THR A 158 9.70 -6.59 10.53
N THR A 159 8.46 -6.82 10.95
CA THR A 159 7.48 -7.62 10.21
C THR A 159 6.89 -6.85 9.03
N ILE A 160 6.58 -5.58 9.23
CA ILE A 160 6.04 -4.69 8.19
C ILE A 160 7.13 -4.23 7.25
N PHE A 161 8.25 -3.77 7.82
CA PHE A 161 9.45 -3.36 7.10
C PHE A 161 10.38 -4.57 6.95
N SER A 162 9.97 -5.57 6.18
CA SER A 162 10.86 -6.69 5.92
C SER A 162 12.18 -6.15 5.34
N PRO A 163 13.32 -6.85 5.54
CA PRO A 163 14.61 -6.42 5.00
C PRO A 163 14.65 -6.21 3.49
N ASP A 164 13.59 -6.64 2.79
CA ASP A 164 13.37 -6.40 1.36
C ASP A 164 12.72 -5.04 1.05
N SER A 165 12.32 -4.26 2.07
CA SER A 165 11.84 -2.88 1.89
C SER A 165 13.05 -1.98 1.71
N PHE A 166 13.24 -1.47 0.51
CA PHE A 166 14.44 -0.71 0.16
C PHE A 166 14.50 0.67 0.81
N ASP A 167 13.34 1.29 1.06
CA ASP A 167 13.33 2.65 1.59
C ASP A 167 12.11 2.88 2.48
N TYR A 168 12.32 3.45 3.66
CA TYR A 168 11.26 3.95 4.51
C TYR A 168 11.69 5.26 5.15
N ASN A 169 10.73 6.13 5.38
CA ASN A 169 10.92 7.36 6.10
C ASN A 169 10.19 7.26 7.45
N GLU A 170 10.91 7.46 8.53
CA GLU A 170 10.39 7.41 9.89
C GLU A 170 10.53 8.78 10.55
N ILE A 171 9.41 9.30 11.06
CA ILE A 171 9.38 10.47 11.94
C ILE A 171 8.81 9.97 13.26
N ARG A 172 9.58 10.07 14.34
CA ARG A 172 9.14 9.63 15.66
C ARG A 172 9.40 10.69 16.71
N ASN A 173 8.46 10.77 17.63
CA ASN A 173 8.62 11.34 18.98
C ASN A 173 8.65 10.19 20.00
N ASP A 174 8.69 10.50 21.30
CA ASP A 174 8.80 9.49 22.36
C ASP A 174 7.72 8.40 22.28
N THR A 175 6.51 8.74 21.88
CA THR A 175 5.35 7.83 21.80
C THR A 175 4.68 7.76 20.43
N MET A 176 4.99 8.65 19.51
CA MET A 176 4.35 8.73 18.20
C MET A 176 5.33 8.30 17.08
N TYR A 177 4.83 7.47 16.18
CA TYR A 177 5.53 6.99 15.00
C TYR A 177 4.74 7.35 13.75
N ASN A 178 5.38 8.03 12.81
CA ASN A 178 4.90 8.23 11.45
C ASN A 178 5.90 7.57 10.50
N LEU A 179 5.42 6.61 9.72
CA LEU A 179 6.27 5.81 8.85
C LEU A 179 5.69 5.85 7.44
N LYS A 180 6.56 6.04 6.46
CA LYS A 180 6.20 5.95 5.05
C LYS A 180 6.97 4.79 4.42
N LEU A 181 6.26 3.82 3.87
CA LEU A 181 6.78 2.68 3.15
C LEU A 181 6.73 2.96 1.66
N GLN A 182 7.88 3.16 1.07
CA GLN A 182 8.03 3.25 -0.38
C GLN A 182 9.37 2.65 -0.79
N THR A 183 9.44 2.10 -1.99
CA THR A 183 10.62 1.37 -2.47
C THR A 183 11.58 2.24 -3.28
N ALA A 184 11.22 3.47 -3.58
CA ALA A 184 12.08 4.46 -4.24
C ALA A 184 11.58 5.88 -3.98
N GLY A 185 12.45 6.88 -4.24
CA GLY A 185 12.14 8.30 -4.07
C GLY A 185 11.07 8.85 -5.01
N TYR A 186 10.68 8.10 -6.05
CA TYR A 186 9.59 8.46 -6.96
C TYR A 186 8.31 7.75 -6.55
N GLU A 187 7.24 8.53 -6.37
CA GLU A 187 5.89 8.04 -6.01
C GLU A 187 5.15 7.50 -7.25
N LEU A 188 5.78 6.63 -8.02
CA LEU A 188 5.12 5.97 -9.15
C LEU A 188 4.25 4.81 -8.69
N TRP A 189 4.63 4.17 -7.60
CA TRP A 189 3.95 3.04 -7.02
C TRP A 189 3.14 3.45 -5.79
N LYS A 190 2.12 2.66 -5.51
CA LYS A 190 1.39 2.72 -4.25
C LYS A 190 2.35 2.72 -3.06
N SER A 191 2.25 3.73 -2.23
CA SER A 191 2.98 3.81 -0.96
C SER A 191 2.04 3.56 0.21
N TYR A 192 2.61 3.15 1.35
CA TYR A 192 1.86 3.02 2.58
C TYR A 192 2.38 4.00 3.61
N SER A 193 1.48 4.62 4.37
CA SER A 193 1.82 5.38 5.55
C SER A 193 1.17 4.75 6.77
N ILE A 194 1.93 4.69 7.88
CA ILE A 194 1.49 4.17 9.16
C ILE A 194 1.68 5.27 10.19
N VAL A 195 0.66 5.47 11.01
CA VAL A 195 0.73 6.30 12.22
C VAL A 195 0.40 5.40 13.39
N ALA A 196 1.26 5.37 14.40
CA ALA A 196 1.01 4.67 15.65
C ALA A 196 1.32 5.59 16.82
N ASN A 197 0.43 5.67 17.77
CA ASN A 197 0.60 6.43 19.01
C ASN A 197 0.39 5.52 20.22
N PHE A 198 1.16 5.76 21.28
CA PHE A 198 1.14 4.95 22.49
C PHE A 198 0.95 5.85 23.70
N TYR A 199 0.23 5.34 24.69
CA TYR A 199 0.13 5.98 26.00
C TYR A 199 1.48 5.96 26.73
N SER A 200 1.59 6.73 27.80
CA SER A 200 2.81 6.80 28.61
C SER A 200 3.18 5.48 29.31
N ASP A 201 2.22 4.57 29.46
CA ASP A 201 2.42 3.22 29.97
C ASP A 201 2.91 2.22 28.89
N GLY A 202 3.03 2.69 27.64
CA GLY A 202 3.46 1.92 26.49
C GLY A 202 2.40 1.07 25.81
N SER A 203 1.13 1.17 26.24
CA SER A 203 0.01 0.55 25.53
C SER A 203 -0.38 1.33 24.29
N LEU A 204 -0.98 0.65 23.31
CA LEU A 204 -1.42 1.29 22.06
C LEU A 204 -2.60 2.23 22.33
N GLU A 205 -2.47 3.48 21.91
CA GLU A 205 -3.55 4.47 21.93
C GLU A 205 -4.28 4.51 20.58
N TYR A 206 -3.51 4.47 19.49
CA TYR A 206 -4.01 4.72 18.16
C TYR A 206 -3.15 4.01 17.12
N TYR A 207 -3.77 3.46 16.09
CA TYR A 207 -3.09 2.91 14.93
C TYR A 207 -3.85 3.23 13.65
N GLY A 208 -3.19 3.88 12.71
CA GLY A 208 -3.74 4.17 11.39
C GLY A 208 -2.81 3.66 10.29
N VAL A 209 -3.38 3.11 9.23
CA VAL A 209 -2.64 2.70 8.03
C VAL A 209 -3.36 3.15 6.78
N ARG A 210 -2.61 3.74 5.86
CA ARG A 210 -3.12 4.27 4.59
C ARG A 210 -2.32 3.71 3.42
N ALA A 211 -3.01 3.28 2.38
CA ALA A 211 -2.44 3.14 1.05
C ALA A 211 -2.68 4.44 0.28
N GLN A 212 -1.63 5.01 -0.25
CA GLN A 212 -1.70 6.21 -1.04
C GLN A 212 -1.60 5.82 -2.51
N HIS A 213 -2.70 6.01 -3.23
CA HIS A 213 -2.76 5.80 -4.68
C HIS A 213 -2.36 7.07 -5.40
N THR A 214 -1.58 6.92 -6.44
CA THR A 214 -1.27 8.00 -7.37
C THR A 214 -2.18 7.91 -8.59
N ILE A 215 -2.24 8.97 -9.39
CA ILE A 215 -3.03 8.99 -10.64
C ILE A 215 -2.52 8.00 -11.70
N TRP A 216 -1.40 7.34 -11.44
CA TRP A 216 -0.73 6.41 -12.34
C TRP A 216 -1.01 4.93 -12.04
N GLU A 217 -1.76 4.64 -10.99
CA GLU A 217 -2.19 3.29 -10.60
C GLU A 217 -3.63 2.96 -10.94
#